data_d3cde3cb72740d38ab3fde69582ad412
#
_entry.id   d3cde3cb72740d38ab3fde69582ad412
#
_cell.length_a   1.000
_cell.length_b   1.000
_cell.length_c   1.000
_cell.angle_alpha   90.00
_cell.angle_beta   90.00
_cell.angle_gamma   90.00
#
_symmetry.space_group_name_H-M   'P 1'
#
loop_
_entity.id
_entity.type
_entity.pdbx_description
1 polymer ?
#
loop_
_entity_poly.entity_id
_entity_poly.type
_entity_poly.pdbx_seq_one_letter_code
_entity_poly.pdbx_strand_id
1 'polypeptide(L)'
;NLNLVLSLILLLTFVIFGSFAFAMSTYATAMLDYILHFISLSFGAYGPQDAGAYASALPDAAKSLAGDLMAGATNPWGSFDGFKSGLEGAAAGLDDATLTAAYAAGNDGRQFAWQAAWTTFYWAWWIAFSPFVGLFLARISKGRTVREFIVGCVIAPALVCFAWMTILGGTAIDLELSGAAQGAITGASQTNQLFATLGQMIDGGLLSALTIMCVILIMTFLVTSADSGILVMNTIMSGGSQETGIKHRIVWGI
;
A
#
# COMPACT_ATOMS: atom_id res chain seq x y z
N ASN A 1 -1.30 -19.68 17.82
CA ASN A 1 -2.48 -19.36 17.00
C ASN A 1 -3.25 -18.11 17.46
N LEU A 2 -2.69 -17.35 18.44
CA LEU A 2 -3.30 -16.10 18.91
C LEU A 2 -3.51 -15.11 17.75
N ASN A 3 -2.49 -14.89 16.93
CA ASN A 3 -2.56 -13.96 15.78
C ASN A 3 -3.70 -14.30 14.82
N LEU A 4 -3.92 -15.57 14.53
CA LEU A 4 -5.02 -16.00 13.68
C LEU A 4 -6.38 -15.60 14.26
N VAL A 5 -6.57 -15.86 15.56
CA VAL A 5 -7.83 -15.51 16.23
C VAL A 5 -8.07 -14.00 16.24
N LEU A 6 -7.06 -13.22 16.63
CA LEU A 6 -7.17 -11.77 16.66
C LEU A 6 -7.39 -11.18 15.26
N SER A 7 -6.70 -11.71 14.23
CA SER A 7 -6.90 -11.30 12.84
C SER A 7 -8.31 -11.62 12.33
N LEU A 8 -8.86 -12.78 12.68
CA LEU A 8 -10.22 -13.15 12.32
C LEU A 8 -11.26 -12.26 13.02
N ILE A 9 -11.04 -11.93 14.29
CA ILE A 9 -11.92 -11.00 15.01
C ILE A 9 -11.91 -9.63 14.33
N LEU A 10 -10.74 -9.10 13.98
CA LEU A 10 -10.63 -7.83 13.27
C LEU A 10 -11.34 -7.88 11.91
N LEU A 11 -11.10 -8.92 11.12
CA LEU A 11 -11.75 -9.11 9.83
C LEU A 11 -13.26 -9.17 9.96
N LEU A 12 -13.77 -9.96 10.92
CA LEU A 12 -15.21 -10.05 11.18
C LEU A 12 -15.80 -8.72 11.64
N THR A 13 -15.06 -7.93 12.41
CA THR A 13 -15.49 -6.59 12.80
C THR A 13 -15.75 -5.72 11.56
N PHE A 14 -14.83 -5.71 10.61
CA PHE A 14 -15.00 -4.95 9.36
C PHE A 14 -16.10 -5.52 8.46
N VAL A 15 -16.34 -6.82 8.48
CA VAL A 15 -17.47 -7.45 7.74
C VAL A 15 -18.80 -7.06 8.34
N ILE A 16 -18.90 -6.97 9.67
CA ILE A 16 -20.18 -6.71 10.37
C ILE A 16 -20.50 -5.22 10.41
N PHE A 17 -19.51 -4.37 10.73
CA PHE A 17 -19.69 -2.93 10.94
C PHE A 17 -19.27 -2.09 9.76
N GLY A 18 -18.53 -2.65 8.80
CA GLY A 18 -18.03 -1.96 7.62
C GLY A 18 -18.90 -2.14 6.39
N SER A 19 -18.45 -1.58 5.28
CA SER A 19 -19.14 -1.57 3.99
C SER A 19 -18.80 -2.79 3.14
N PHE A 20 -19.08 -3.98 3.63
CA PHE A 20 -18.70 -5.25 2.98
C PHE A 20 -19.21 -5.36 1.53
N ALA A 21 -20.45 -4.96 1.26
CA ALA A 21 -21.03 -5.01 -0.09
C ALA A 21 -20.28 -4.07 -1.06
N PHE A 22 -19.96 -2.85 -0.64
CA PHE A 22 -19.16 -1.91 -1.41
C PHE A 22 -17.75 -2.47 -1.65
N ALA A 23 -17.09 -2.96 -0.61
CA ALA A 23 -15.77 -3.54 -0.71
C ALA A 23 -15.71 -4.69 -1.72
N MET A 24 -16.69 -5.60 -1.71
CA MET A 24 -16.78 -6.72 -2.64
C MET A 24 -17.06 -6.30 -4.08
N SER A 25 -17.95 -5.33 -4.29
CA SER A 25 -18.23 -4.81 -5.63
C SER A 25 -17.02 -4.08 -6.23
N THR A 26 -16.37 -3.26 -5.42
CA THR A 26 -15.14 -2.53 -5.82
C THR A 26 -13.99 -3.51 -6.12
N TYR A 27 -13.85 -4.56 -5.31
CA TYR A 27 -12.87 -5.61 -5.57
C TYR A 27 -13.12 -6.32 -6.91
N ALA A 28 -14.37 -6.67 -7.21
CA ALA A 28 -14.71 -7.34 -8.46
C ALA A 28 -14.40 -6.47 -9.69
N THR A 29 -14.77 -5.18 -9.63
CA THR A 29 -14.46 -4.22 -10.71
C THR A 29 -12.96 -3.96 -10.85
N ALA A 30 -12.25 -3.76 -9.73
CA ALA A 30 -10.81 -3.54 -9.74
C ALA A 30 -10.04 -4.77 -10.24
N MET A 31 -10.50 -5.98 -9.89
CA MET A 31 -9.89 -7.22 -10.38
C MET A 31 -10.10 -7.39 -11.88
N LEU A 32 -11.28 -7.07 -12.38
CA LEU A 32 -11.56 -7.10 -13.83
C LEU A 32 -10.69 -6.08 -14.57
N ASP A 33 -10.62 -4.85 -14.07
CA ASP A 33 -9.77 -3.80 -14.64
C ASP A 33 -8.29 -4.21 -14.64
N TYR A 34 -7.80 -4.77 -13.54
CA TYR A 34 -6.44 -5.29 -13.44
C TYR A 34 -6.16 -6.39 -14.47
N ILE A 35 -7.07 -7.33 -14.67
CA ILE A 35 -6.91 -8.41 -15.66
C ILE A 35 -6.89 -7.85 -17.08
N LEU A 36 -7.79 -6.91 -17.41
CA LEU A 36 -7.87 -6.29 -18.74
C LEU A 36 -6.65 -5.44 -19.06
N HIS A 37 -6.07 -4.77 -18.06
CA HIS A 37 -4.92 -3.90 -18.21
C HIS A 37 -3.60 -4.51 -17.72
N PHE A 38 -3.58 -5.82 -17.41
CA PHE A 38 -2.43 -6.50 -16.81
C PHE A 38 -1.12 -6.22 -17.57
N ILE A 39 -1.15 -6.29 -18.90
CA ILE A 39 0.04 -6.09 -19.73
C ILE A 39 0.57 -4.65 -19.61
N SER A 40 -0.29 -3.65 -19.74
CA SER A 40 0.09 -2.24 -19.62
C SER A 40 0.56 -1.88 -18.20
N LEU A 41 -0.10 -2.41 -17.18
CA LEU A 41 0.28 -2.19 -15.77
C LEU A 41 1.62 -2.87 -15.40
N SER A 42 1.89 -4.06 -15.98
CA SER A 42 3.10 -4.83 -15.67
C SER A 42 4.33 -4.38 -16.45
N PHE A 43 4.16 -3.91 -17.70
CA PHE A 43 5.24 -3.59 -18.61
C PHE A 43 5.27 -2.12 -19.01
N GLY A 44 4.35 -1.30 -18.53
CA GLY A 44 4.38 0.14 -18.72
C GLY A 44 5.62 0.74 -18.06
N ALA A 45 6.43 1.45 -18.83
CA ALA A 45 7.57 2.20 -18.33
C ALA A 45 7.36 3.68 -18.65
N TYR A 46 7.44 4.50 -17.63
CA TYR A 46 7.28 5.94 -17.76
C TYR A 46 8.63 6.63 -17.53
N GLY A 47 8.88 7.70 -18.26
CA GLY A 47 10.05 8.58 -18.07
C GLY A 47 9.71 9.81 -17.24
N PRO A 48 10.72 10.53 -16.77
CA PRO A 48 10.50 11.82 -16.14
C PRO A 48 9.79 12.77 -17.10
N GLN A 49 8.89 13.62 -16.57
CA GLN A 49 8.16 14.56 -17.39
C GLN A 49 9.13 15.52 -18.10
N ASP A 50 9.09 15.55 -19.43
CA ASP A 50 9.79 16.55 -20.20
C ASP A 50 9.07 17.89 -20.13
N ALA A 51 9.77 18.93 -19.68
CA ALA A 51 9.18 20.26 -19.50
C ALA A 51 8.75 20.91 -20.81
N GLY A 52 9.47 20.65 -21.90
CA GLY A 52 9.12 21.18 -23.22
C GLY A 52 7.87 20.48 -23.79
N ALA A 53 7.80 19.16 -23.65
CA ALA A 53 6.63 18.37 -24.03
C ALA A 53 5.40 18.78 -23.21
N TYR A 54 5.56 18.95 -21.89
CA TYR A 54 4.50 19.44 -21.01
C TYR A 54 3.99 20.81 -21.47
N ALA A 55 4.89 21.81 -21.65
CA ALA A 55 4.54 23.15 -22.07
C ALA A 55 3.86 23.17 -23.45
N SER A 56 4.27 22.31 -24.38
CA SER A 56 3.67 22.21 -25.71
C SER A 56 2.25 21.64 -25.69
N ALA A 57 1.93 20.81 -24.70
CA ALA A 57 0.60 20.20 -24.53
C ALA A 57 -0.41 21.16 -23.85
N LEU A 58 0.07 22.26 -23.27
CA LEU A 58 -0.79 23.23 -22.61
C LEU A 58 -1.54 24.12 -23.60
N PRO A 59 -2.78 24.58 -23.26
CA PRO A 59 -3.43 25.68 -23.92
C PRO A 59 -2.57 26.94 -23.89
N ASP A 60 -2.68 27.80 -24.93
CA ASP A 60 -1.83 28.98 -25.06
C ASP A 60 -1.87 29.91 -23.82
N ALA A 61 -3.03 30.04 -23.17
CA ALA A 61 -3.22 30.82 -21.97
C ALA A 61 -2.37 30.33 -20.76
N ALA A 62 -1.98 29.05 -20.75
CA ALA A 62 -1.25 28.42 -19.65
C ALA A 62 0.25 28.22 -19.93
N LYS A 63 0.69 28.39 -21.18
CA LYS A 63 2.10 28.10 -21.58
C LYS A 63 3.13 28.88 -20.78
N SER A 64 2.85 30.15 -20.45
CA SER A 64 3.76 30.99 -19.66
C SER A 64 3.88 30.55 -18.19
N LEU A 65 2.93 29.74 -17.72
CA LEU A 65 2.84 29.23 -16.35
C LEU A 65 3.23 27.72 -16.28
N ALA A 66 3.80 27.17 -17.35
CA ALA A 66 4.07 25.74 -17.46
C ALA A 66 4.91 25.18 -16.31
N GLY A 67 5.86 25.95 -15.78
CA GLY A 67 6.70 25.52 -14.66
C GLY A 67 5.91 25.34 -13.37
N ASP A 68 5.08 26.30 -13.03
CA ASP A 68 4.25 26.27 -11.81
C ASP A 68 3.17 25.18 -11.89
N LEU A 69 2.53 25.07 -13.07
CA LEU A 69 1.52 24.05 -13.31
C LEU A 69 2.09 22.64 -13.29
N MET A 70 3.27 22.44 -13.88
CA MET A 70 3.91 21.14 -13.97
C MET A 70 4.19 20.57 -12.58
N ALA A 71 4.70 21.36 -11.64
CA ALA A 71 5.05 20.90 -10.29
C ALA A 71 3.85 20.26 -9.57
N GLY A 72 2.68 20.90 -9.64
CA GLY A 72 1.44 20.38 -9.09
C GLY A 72 0.83 19.25 -9.91
N ALA A 73 0.85 19.37 -11.26
CA ALA A 73 0.26 18.41 -12.16
C ALA A 73 0.99 17.06 -12.19
N THR A 74 2.27 17.00 -11.83
CA THR A 74 3.08 15.75 -11.77
C THR A 74 3.13 15.12 -10.38
N ASN A 75 2.44 15.69 -9.38
CA ASN A 75 2.37 15.11 -8.03
C ASN A 75 1.57 13.80 -8.05
N PRO A 76 2.18 12.63 -7.78
CA PRO A 76 1.52 11.33 -7.86
C PRO A 76 0.45 11.12 -6.78
N TRP A 77 0.46 11.95 -5.74
CA TRP A 77 -0.47 11.89 -4.60
C TRP A 77 -1.55 12.98 -4.67
N GLY A 78 -1.47 13.84 -5.68
CA GLY A 78 -2.40 14.95 -5.87
C GLY A 78 -3.65 14.51 -6.63
N SER A 79 -4.83 14.83 -6.09
CA SER A 79 -6.08 14.84 -6.87
C SER A 79 -6.15 16.07 -7.76
N PHE A 80 -7.08 16.10 -8.72
CA PHE A 80 -7.34 17.31 -9.50
C PHE A 80 -7.77 18.48 -8.63
N ASP A 81 -8.61 18.23 -7.62
CA ASP A 81 -9.05 19.28 -6.68
C ASP A 81 -7.88 19.77 -5.81
N GLY A 82 -6.99 18.86 -5.38
CA GLY A 82 -5.77 19.21 -4.67
C GLY A 82 -4.79 20.03 -5.54
N PHE A 83 -4.66 19.66 -6.82
CA PHE A 83 -3.91 20.44 -7.80
C PHE A 83 -4.47 21.86 -7.92
N LYS A 84 -5.77 21.97 -8.16
CA LYS A 84 -6.47 23.24 -8.31
C LYS A 84 -6.36 24.12 -7.07
N SER A 85 -6.57 23.55 -5.88
CA SER A 85 -6.52 24.29 -4.61
C SER A 85 -5.11 24.71 -4.20
N GLY A 86 -4.08 24.01 -4.71
CA GLY A 86 -2.67 24.33 -4.46
C GLY A 86 -2.08 25.40 -5.38
N LEU A 87 -2.84 25.88 -6.39
CA LEU A 87 -2.35 26.90 -7.31
C LEU A 87 -2.37 28.29 -6.70
N GLU A 88 -1.30 29.05 -6.94
CA GLU A 88 -1.11 30.42 -6.48
C GLU A 88 -0.94 31.40 -7.65
N GLY A 89 -1.12 32.68 -7.35
CA GLY A 89 -0.87 33.76 -8.29
C GLY A 89 -1.70 33.68 -9.57
N ALA A 90 -1.07 33.88 -10.73
CA ALA A 90 -1.76 33.88 -12.03
C ALA A 90 -2.34 32.52 -12.40
N ALA A 91 -1.76 31.42 -11.91
CA ALA A 91 -2.25 30.06 -12.17
C ALA A 91 -3.62 29.80 -11.51
N ALA A 92 -3.90 30.43 -10.38
CA ALA A 92 -5.21 30.33 -9.71
C ALA A 92 -6.36 31.00 -10.49
N GLY A 93 -6.03 31.86 -11.45
CA GLY A 93 -7.01 32.56 -12.28
C GLY A 93 -7.38 31.87 -13.59
N LEU A 94 -6.78 30.71 -13.88
CA LEU A 94 -7.10 29.94 -15.07
C LEU A 94 -8.49 29.29 -14.99
N ASP A 95 -9.15 29.13 -16.13
CA ASP A 95 -10.44 28.45 -16.20
C ASP A 95 -10.30 26.93 -16.02
N ASP A 96 -11.39 26.28 -15.62
CA ASP A 96 -11.42 24.84 -15.31
C ASP A 96 -11.03 23.97 -16.52
N ALA A 97 -11.33 24.38 -17.75
CA ALA A 97 -10.94 23.64 -18.94
C ALA A 97 -9.43 23.65 -19.12
N THR A 98 -8.80 24.81 -18.96
CA THR A 98 -7.34 24.96 -19.00
C THR A 98 -6.64 24.19 -17.89
N LEU A 99 -7.17 24.25 -16.66
CA LEU A 99 -6.65 23.48 -15.53
C LEU A 99 -6.78 21.96 -15.74
N THR A 100 -7.90 21.51 -16.30
CA THR A 100 -8.10 20.11 -16.66
C THR A 100 -7.08 19.64 -17.69
N ALA A 101 -6.83 20.43 -18.72
CA ALA A 101 -5.83 20.13 -19.74
C ALA A 101 -4.42 20.11 -19.14
N ALA A 102 -4.08 21.06 -18.27
CA ALA A 102 -2.79 21.10 -17.58
C ALA A 102 -2.57 19.89 -16.67
N TYR A 103 -3.59 19.50 -15.91
CA TYR A 103 -3.52 18.31 -15.08
C TYR A 103 -3.38 17.03 -15.91
N ALA A 104 -4.12 16.91 -17.00
CA ALA A 104 -4.03 15.77 -17.93
C ALA A 104 -2.64 15.67 -18.56
N ALA A 105 -2.05 16.80 -19.00
CA ALA A 105 -0.70 16.85 -19.57
C ALA A 105 0.39 16.34 -18.58
N GLY A 106 0.17 16.44 -17.26
CA GLY A 106 1.08 15.93 -16.24
C GLY A 106 0.96 14.44 -15.96
N ASN A 107 0.12 13.69 -16.69
CA ASN A 107 -0.15 12.28 -16.40
C ASN A 107 1.11 11.41 -16.40
N ASP A 108 1.96 11.52 -17.41
CA ASP A 108 3.16 10.70 -17.53
C ASP A 108 4.14 10.97 -16.40
N GLY A 109 4.27 12.21 -15.98
CA GLY A 109 5.04 12.60 -14.81
C GLY A 109 4.52 12.00 -13.50
N ARG A 110 3.20 11.99 -13.30
CA ARG A 110 2.56 11.32 -12.16
C ARG A 110 2.83 9.81 -12.17
N GLN A 111 2.66 9.16 -13.32
CA GLN A 111 2.92 7.73 -13.48
C GLN A 111 4.39 7.39 -13.21
N PHE A 112 5.31 8.19 -13.75
CA PHE A 112 6.74 8.03 -13.47
C PHE A 112 7.05 8.18 -11.98
N ALA A 113 6.58 9.24 -11.34
CA ALA A 113 6.82 9.49 -9.93
C ALA A 113 6.22 8.39 -9.04
N TRP A 114 5.00 7.92 -9.36
CA TRP A 114 4.38 6.81 -8.68
C TRP A 114 5.17 5.50 -8.87
N GLN A 115 5.59 5.21 -10.10
CA GLN A 115 6.39 4.02 -10.43
C GLN A 115 7.74 4.02 -9.73
N ALA A 116 8.41 5.18 -9.66
CA ALA A 116 9.66 5.33 -8.94
C ALA A 116 9.50 5.12 -7.42
N ALA A 117 8.46 5.70 -6.83
CA ALA A 117 8.20 5.62 -5.40
C ALA A 117 7.74 4.22 -4.95
N TRP A 118 6.94 3.52 -5.75
CA TRP A 118 6.33 2.25 -5.37
C TRP A 118 6.92 1.06 -6.11
N THR A 119 6.82 1.02 -7.42
CA THR A 119 7.24 -0.16 -8.19
C THR A 119 8.73 -0.41 -8.04
N THR A 120 9.56 0.61 -8.26
CA THR A 120 11.03 0.48 -8.16
C THR A 120 11.45 0.17 -6.72
N PHE A 121 10.86 0.85 -5.74
CA PHE A 121 11.13 0.61 -4.33
C PHE A 121 10.78 -0.82 -3.91
N TYR A 122 9.58 -1.31 -4.23
CA TYR A 122 9.15 -2.66 -3.88
C TYR A 122 9.97 -3.73 -4.60
N TRP A 123 10.27 -3.56 -5.88
CA TRP A 123 11.15 -4.48 -6.61
C TRP A 123 12.54 -4.56 -5.99
N ALA A 124 13.15 -3.44 -5.67
CA ALA A 124 14.47 -3.40 -5.02
C ALA A 124 14.42 -4.10 -3.66
N TRP A 125 13.40 -3.83 -2.87
CA TRP A 125 13.18 -4.48 -1.57
C TRP A 125 12.99 -6.00 -1.71
N TRP A 126 12.11 -6.43 -2.59
CA TRP A 126 11.86 -7.86 -2.80
C TRP A 126 13.12 -8.60 -3.29
N ILE A 127 13.88 -8.02 -4.21
CA ILE A 127 15.14 -8.61 -4.69
C ILE A 127 16.13 -8.71 -3.54
N ALA A 128 16.31 -7.65 -2.74
CA ALA A 128 17.23 -7.64 -1.60
C ALA A 128 16.84 -8.66 -0.52
N PHE A 129 15.54 -8.83 -0.25
CA PHE A 129 15.04 -9.76 0.75
C PHE A 129 14.85 -11.19 0.26
N SER A 130 14.83 -11.44 -1.04
CA SER A 130 14.51 -12.76 -1.60
C SER A 130 15.44 -13.88 -1.11
N PRO A 131 16.78 -13.72 -0.99
CA PRO A 131 17.63 -14.76 -0.43
C PRO A 131 17.31 -15.05 1.03
N PHE A 132 16.98 -14.00 1.79
CA PHE A 132 16.64 -14.07 3.20
C PHE A 132 15.34 -14.86 3.42
N VAL A 133 14.27 -14.45 2.74
CA VAL A 133 12.98 -15.13 2.78
C VAL A 133 13.08 -16.55 2.22
N GLY A 134 13.85 -16.74 1.15
CA GLY A 134 14.09 -18.04 0.53
C GLY A 134 14.74 -19.06 1.50
N LEU A 135 15.73 -18.64 2.26
CA LEU A 135 16.36 -19.47 3.30
C LEU A 135 15.37 -19.87 4.40
N PHE A 136 14.55 -18.91 4.85
CA PHE A 136 13.51 -19.19 5.84
C PHE A 136 12.48 -20.20 5.32
N LEU A 137 11.94 -19.94 4.12
CA LEU A 137 10.96 -20.83 3.48
C LEU A 137 11.52 -22.23 3.20
N ALA A 138 12.76 -22.33 2.73
CA ALA A 138 13.42 -23.63 2.52
C ALA A 138 13.51 -24.45 3.82
N ARG A 139 13.78 -23.76 4.94
CA ARG A 139 13.89 -24.40 6.26
C ARG A 139 12.56 -24.96 6.78
N ILE A 140 11.48 -24.18 6.66
CA ILE A 140 10.15 -24.60 7.15
C ILE A 140 9.43 -25.56 6.18
N SER A 141 9.88 -25.65 4.93
CA SER A 141 9.25 -26.45 3.88
C SER A 141 9.88 -27.86 3.75
N LYS A 142 10.83 -28.21 4.61
CA LYS A 142 11.52 -29.50 4.57
C LYS A 142 10.51 -30.65 4.62
N GLY A 143 10.57 -31.55 3.64
CA GLY A 143 9.69 -32.70 3.55
C GLY A 143 8.35 -32.46 2.85
N ARG A 144 8.08 -31.25 2.36
CA ARG A 144 6.88 -30.92 1.59
C ARG A 144 7.11 -31.11 0.09
N THR A 145 6.02 -31.38 -0.64
CA THR A 145 6.06 -31.41 -2.10
C THR A 145 6.14 -29.98 -2.68
N VAL A 146 6.65 -29.84 -3.91
CA VAL A 146 6.70 -28.55 -4.62
C VAL A 146 5.30 -27.92 -4.74
N ARG A 147 4.28 -28.74 -4.98
CA ARG A 147 2.90 -28.28 -5.06
C ARG A 147 2.41 -27.68 -3.74
N GLU A 148 2.63 -28.37 -2.63
CA GLU A 148 2.27 -27.86 -1.28
C GLU A 148 3.04 -26.59 -0.94
N PHE A 149 4.31 -26.50 -1.35
CA PHE A 149 5.11 -25.31 -1.19
C PHE A 149 4.52 -24.12 -1.94
N ILE A 150 4.21 -24.26 -3.23
CA ILE A 150 3.64 -23.19 -4.05
C ILE A 150 2.28 -22.74 -3.50
N VAL A 151 1.40 -23.69 -3.19
CA VAL A 151 0.08 -23.36 -2.64
C VAL A 151 0.21 -22.65 -1.29
N GLY A 152 1.06 -23.13 -0.40
CA GLY A 152 1.22 -22.60 0.95
C GLY A 152 1.99 -21.28 1.02
N CYS A 153 2.96 -21.06 0.15
CA CYS A 153 3.83 -19.86 0.21
C CYS A 153 3.44 -18.76 -0.77
N VAL A 154 2.70 -19.06 -1.83
CA VAL A 154 2.32 -18.08 -2.86
C VAL A 154 0.81 -17.87 -2.89
N ILE A 155 0.04 -18.92 -3.14
CA ILE A 155 -1.40 -18.79 -3.40
C ILE A 155 -2.18 -18.43 -2.13
N ALA A 156 -1.99 -19.20 -1.05
CA ALA A 156 -2.76 -18.98 0.17
C ALA A 156 -2.51 -17.60 0.81
N PRO A 157 -1.24 -17.13 0.98
CA PRO A 157 -1.00 -15.78 1.48
C PRO A 157 -1.55 -14.68 0.58
N ALA A 158 -1.46 -14.83 -0.76
CA ALA A 158 -2.02 -13.84 -1.69
C ALA A 158 -3.54 -13.72 -1.55
N LEU A 159 -4.27 -14.83 -1.44
CA LEU A 159 -5.71 -14.81 -1.23
C LEU A 159 -6.11 -14.16 0.10
N VAL A 160 -5.35 -14.42 1.16
CA VAL A 160 -5.56 -13.77 2.47
C VAL A 160 -5.31 -12.26 2.37
N CYS A 161 -4.24 -11.84 1.69
CA CYS A 161 -3.95 -10.43 1.46
C CYS A 161 -5.07 -9.75 0.66
N PHE A 162 -5.57 -10.39 -0.39
CA PHE A 162 -6.69 -9.84 -1.17
C PHE A 162 -7.93 -9.64 -0.31
N ALA A 163 -8.32 -10.64 0.47
CA ALA A 163 -9.47 -10.52 1.38
C ALA A 163 -9.25 -9.40 2.41
N TRP A 164 -8.06 -9.34 3.00
CA TRP A 164 -7.69 -8.35 4.01
C TRP A 164 -7.76 -6.92 3.44
N MET A 165 -7.03 -6.67 2.34
CA MET A 165 -6.99 -5.35 1.71
C MET A 165 -8.35 -4.91 1.20
N THR A 166 -9.13 -5.84 0.63
CA THR A 166 -10.47 -5.55 0.12
C THR A 166 -11.43 -5.14 1.24
N ILE A 167 -11.47 -5.89 2.32
CA ILE A 167 -12.45 -5.66 3.39
C ILE A 167 -12.06 -4.43 4.21
N LEU A 168 -10.82 -4.34 4.66
CA LEU A 168 -10.38 -3.21 5.49
C LEU A 168 -10.23 -1.93 4.64
N GLY A 169 -9.51 -2.01 3.54
CA GLY A 169 -9.26 -0.87 2.65
C GLY A 169 -10.53 -0.40 1.94
N GLY A 170 -11.36 -1.32 1.46
CA GLY A 170 -12.65 -0.99 0.83
C GLY A 170 -13.59 -0.26 1.78
N THR A 171 -13.65 -0.66 3.05
CA THR A 171 -14.44 0.05 4.06
C THR A 171 -13.91 1.47 4.30
N ALA A 172 -12.59 1.64 4.41
CA ALA A 172 -11.99 2.96 4.59
C ALA A 172 -12.28 3.89 3.40
N ILE A 173 -12.20 3.37 2.18
CA ILE A 173 -12.50 4.10 0.94
C ILE A 173 -13.98 4.50 0.90
N ASP A 174 -14.89 3.60 1.24
CA ASP A 174 -16.32 3.89 1.24
C ASP A 174 -16.67 5.00 2.25
N LEU A 175 -16.12 4.95 3.45
CA LEU A 175 -16.32 5.97 4.48
C LEU A 175 -15.85 7.36 4.03
N GLU A 176 -14.75 7.44 3.28
CA GLU A 176 -14.27 8.71 2.72
C GLU A 176 -15.10 9.18 1.52
N LEU A 177 -15.41 8.29 0.57
CA LEU A 177 -16.16 8.65 -0.62
C LEU A 177 -17.62 9.00 -0.32
N SER A 178 -18.22 8.37 0.67
CA SER A 178 -19.56 8.72 1.16
C SER A 178 -19.60 10.03 1.97
N GLY A 179 -18.44 10.58 2.31
CA GLY A 179 -18.30 11.76 3.15
C GLY A 179 -18.53 11.49 4.65
N ALA A 180 -18.73 10.24 5.05
CA ALA A 180 -18.94 9.91 6.46
C ALA A 180 -17.69 10.20 7.31
N ALA A 181 -16.50 9.95 6.77
CA ALA A 181 -15.25 10.20 7.47
C ALA A 181 -14.76 11.65 7.38
N GLN A 182 -15.27 12.47 6.46
CA GLN A 182 -14.93 13.89 6.30
C GLN A 182 -13.41 14.17 6.24
N GLY A 183 -12.63 13.28 5.65
CA GLY A 183 -11.17 13.39 5.56
C GLY A 183 -10.43 12.88 6.80
N ALA A 184 -11.11 12.33 7.79
CA ALA A 184 -10.47 11.87 9.04
C ALA A 184 -9.52 10.68 8.81
N ILE A 185 -9.79 9.82 7.83
CA ILE A 185 -8.95 8.67 7.50
C ILE A 185 -7.78 9.10 6.61
N THR A 186 -8.06 9.86 5.54
CA THR A 186 -7.03 10.33 4.60
C THR A 186 -6.09 11.36 5.23
N GLY A 187 -6.57 12.19 6.16
CA GLY A 187 -5.77 13.14 6.92
C GLY A 187 -4.95 12.50 8.05
N ALA A 188 -5.23 11.26 8.44
CA ALA A 188 -4.46 10.55 9.44
C ALA A 188 -3.10 10.07 8.88
N SER A 189 -2.07 10.01 9.72
CA SER A 189 -0.82 9.36 9.34
C SER A 189 -1.06 7.90 8.96
N GLN A 190 -0.25 7.34 8.06
CA GLN A 190 -0.40 5.96 7.58
C GLN A 190 -0.54 4.92 8.69
N THR A 191 0.20 5.09 9.79
CA THR A 191 0.15 4.22 10.97
C THR A 191 -1.16 4.33 11.75
N ASN A 192 -1.87 5.45 11.62
CA ASN A 192 -3.10 5.71 12.36
C ASN A 192 -4.38 5.49 11.53
N GLN A 193 -4.28 5.26 10.22
CA GLN A 193 -5.45 5.10 9.35
C GLN A 193 -6.37 3.96 9.75
N LEU A 194 -5.81 2.83 10.23
CA LEU A 194 -6.61 1.72 10.75
C LEU A 194 -7.45 2.15 11.96
N PHE A 195 -6.85 2.87 12.89
CA PHE A 195 -7.53 3.33 14.11
C PHE A 195 -8.54 4.43 13.80
N ALA A 196 -8.22 5.31 12.85
CA ALA A 196 -9.15 6.31 12.35
C ALA A 196 -10.37 5.65 11.71
N THR A 197 -10.17 4.62 10.87
CA THR A 197 -11.26 3.86 10.26
C THR A 197 -12.15 3.18 11.29
N LEU A 198 -11.56 2.52 12.29
CA LEU A 198 -12.31 1.92 13.39
C LEU A 198 -13.14 2.95 14.16
N GLY A 199 -12.59 4.15 14.41
CA GLY A 199 -13.29 5.23 15.09
C GLY A 199 -14.44 5.85 14.30
N GLN A 200 -14.45 5.69 12.97
CA GLN A 200 -15.59 6.08 12.12
C GLN A 200 -16.71 5.01 12.07
N MET A 201 -16.39 3.78 12.43
CA MET A 201 -17.34 2.65 12.37
C MET A 201 -17.96 2.34 13.72
N ILE A 202 -17.24 2.55 14.80
CA ILE A 202 -17.57 2.01 16.12
C ILE A 202 -17.21 3.04 17.19
N ASP A 203 -18.06 3.12 18.22
CA ASP A 203 -17.89 4.03 19.36
C ASP A 203 -17.76 3.31 20.69
N GLY A 204 -17.35 4.06 21.72
CA GLY A 204 -17.41 3.66 23.12
C GLY A 204 -16.43 2.57 23.52
N GLY A 205 -16.84 1.69 24.45
CA GLY A 205 -15.98 0.65 25.03
C GLY A 205 -15.52 -0.41 24.02
N LEU A 206 -16.34 -0.67 22.98
CA LEU A 206 -15.97 -1.62 21.93
C LEU A 206 -14.81 -1.10 21.08
N LEU A 207 -14.81 0.19 20.73
CA LEU A 207 -13.68 0.82 20.04
C LEU A 207 -12.39 0.68 20.83
N SER A 208 -12.45 0.98 22.15
CA SER A 208 -11.27 0.86 23.03
C SER A 208 -10.74 -0.57 23.08
N ALA A 209 -11.63 -1.55 23.21
CA ALA A 209 -11.25 -2.98 23.23
C ALA A 209 -10.62 -3.42 21.91
N LEU A 210 -11.18 -3.03 20.76
CA LEU A 210 -10.64 -3.34 19.44
C LEU A 210 -9.31 -2.63 19.18
N THR A 211 -9.16 -1.40 19.63
CA THR A 211 -7.89 -0.67 19.55
C THR A 211 -6.78 -1.40 20.31
N ILE A 212 -7.03 -1.79 21.56
CA ILE A 212 -6.08 -2.57 22.36
C ILE A 212 -5.78 -3.91 21.67
N MET A 213 -6.79 -4.59 21.16
CA MET A 213 -6.62 -5.83 20.41
C MET A 213 -5.73 -5.64 19.17
N CYS A 214 -5.93 -4.57 18.40
CA CYS A 214 -5.09 -4.24 17.24
C CYS A 214 -3.63 -3.98 17.65
N VAL A 215 -3.40 -3.26 18.73
CA VAL A 215 -2.03 -3.03 19.26
C VAL A 215 -1.37 -4.36 19.62
N ILE A 216 -2.08 -5.25 20.33
CA ILE A 216 -1.56 -6.59 20.68
C ILE A 216 -1.26 -7.39 19.40
N LEU A 217 -2.15 -7.34 18.41
CA LEU A 217 -1.98 -8.02 17.12
C LEU A 217 -0.72 -7.53 16.40
N ILE A 218 -0.54 -6.22 16.29
CA ILE A 218 0.66 -5.62 15.66
C ILE A 218 1.92 -6.02 16.41
N MET A 219 1.91 -5.96 17.74
CA MET A 219 3.06 -6.36 18.56
C MET A 219 3.41 -7.85 18.38
N THR A 220 2.42 -8.74 18.33
CA THR A 220 2.67 -10.17 18.12
C THR A 220 3.17 -10.47 16.71
N PHE A 221 2.69 -9.77 15.69
CA PHE A 221 3.26 -9.86 14.34
C PHE A 221 4.69 -9.35 14.27
N LEU A 222 4.99 -8.23 14.93
CA LEU A 222 6.36 -7.71 14.99
C LEU A 222 7.32 -8.72 15.62
N VAL A 223 6.93 -9.31 16.75
CA VAL A 223 7.74 -10.32 17.47
C VAL A 223 7.99 -11.55 16.57
N THR A 224 6.96 -12.08 15.92
CA THR A 224 7.10 -13.27 15.07
C THR A 224 7.95 -13.00 13.82
N SER A 225 7.85 -11.79 13.25
CA SER A 225 8.67 -11.36 12.11
C SER A 225 10.14 -11.16 12.52
N ALA A 226 10.37 -10.53 13.67
CA ALA A 226 11.71 -10.35 14.21
C ALA A 226 12.40 -11.68 14.52
N ASP A 227 11.69 -12.63 15.16
CA ASP A 227 12.22 -13.96 15.45
C ASP A 227 12.63 -14.72 14.20
N SER A 228 11.79 -14.68 13.16
CA SER A 228 12.11 -15.26 11.85
C SER A 228 13.34 -14.60 11.24
N GLY A 229 13.45 -13.28 11.33
CA GLY A 229 14.59 -12.50 10.88
C GLY A 229 15.89 -12.88 11.58
N ILE A 230 15.87 -12.93 12.88
CA ILE A 230 17.01 -13.32 13.72
C ILE A 230 17.47 -14.74 13.37
N LEU A 231 16.54 -15.65 13.14
CA LEU A 231 16.85 -17.03 12.76
C LEU A 231 17.67 -17.10 11.46
N VAL A 232 17.28 -16.34 10.44
CA VAL A 232 17.97 -16.30 9.15
C VAL A 232 19.33 -15.61 9.27
N MET A 233 19.40 -14.47 9.95
CA MET A 233 20.68 -13.77 10.21
C MET A 233 21.67 -14.69 10.92
N ASN A 234 21.24 -15.39 11.96
CA ASN A 234 22.08 -16.36 12.68
C ASN A 234 22.60 -17.45 11.75
N THR A 235 21.76 -17.98 10.87
CA THR A 235 22.16 -19.03 9.90
C THR A 235 23.20 -18.52 8.93
N ILE A 236 23.04 -17.31 8.39
CA ILE A 236 24.00 -16.69 7.46
C ILE A 236 25.32 -16.42 8.17
N MET A 237 25.29 -15.79 9.34
CA MET A 237 26.48 -15.39 10.10
C MET A 237 27.24 -16.58 10.69
N SER A 238 26.61 -17.73 10.82
CA SER A 238 27.27 -18.99 11.24
C SER A 238 27.79 -19.85 10.07
N GLY A 239 27.80 -19.32 8.85
CA GLY A 239 28.21 -20.06 7.66
C GLY A 239 27.28 -21.21 7.28
N GLY A 240 25.97 -21.08 7.58
CA GLY A 240 24.94 -22.08 7.28
C GLY A 240 24.64 -23.05 8.41
N SER A 241 25.29 -22.93 9.57
CA SER A 241 24.96 -23.78 10.74
C SER A 241 23.54 -23.50 11.23
N GLN A 242 22.78 -24.57 11.45
CA GLN A 242 21.41 -24.49 11.95
C GLN A 242 21.36 -24.44 13.48
N GLU A 243 22.41 -24.88 14.15
CA GLU A 243 22.55 -24.91 15.60
C GLU A 243 23.53 -23.82 16.05
N THR A 244 23.00 -22.67 16.38
CA THR A 244 23.77 -21.55 16.92
C THR A 244 23.53 -21.44 18.43
N GLY A 245 24.59 -21.21 19.19
CA GLY A 245 24.48 -21.00 20.64
C GLY A 245 23.66 -19.76 20.98
N ILE A 246 23.09 -19.75 22.20
CA ILE A 246 22.23 -18.64 22.65
C ILE A 246 22.93 -17.26 22.62
N LYS A 247 24.24 -17.23 22.91
CA LYS A 247 25.03 -15.99 22.86
C LYS A 247 25.07 -15.41 21.43
N HIS A 248 25.23 -16.26 20.42
CA HIS A 248 25.26 -15.85 19.02
C HIS A 248 23.89 -15.29 18.59
N ARG A 249 22.77 -15.92 19.05
CA ARG A 249 21.42 -15.43 18.77
C ARG A 249 21.14 -14.08 19.42
N ILE A 250 21.62 -13.85 20.64
CA ILE A 250 21.47 -12.56 21.33
C ILE A 250 22.25 -11.47 20.60
N VAL A 251 23.49 -11.73 20.20
CA VAL A 251 24.33 -10.74 19.50
C VAL A 251 23.71 -10.27 18.19
N TRP A 252 23.08 -11.16 17.44
CA TRP A 252 22.46 -10.83 16.15
C TRP A 252 20.96 -10.51 16.26
N GLY A 253 20.37 -10.57 17.46
CA GLY A 253 18.98 -10.23 17.74
C GLY A 253 18.78 -8.85 18.36
N ILE A 254 19.88 -8.15 18.71
CA ILE A 254 19.90 -6.77 19.21
C ILE A 254 20.31 -5.83 18.09
#